data_6247e4bf96db7f1fc01803917174df02
#
_entry.id   6247e4bf96db7f1fc01803917174df02
#
_cell.length_a   1.000
_cell.length_b   1.000
_cell.length_c   1.000
_cell.angle_alpha   90.00
_cell.angle_beta   90.00
_cell.angle_gamma   90.00
#
_symmetry.space_group_name_H-M   'P 1'
#
loop_
_entity.id
_entity.type
_entity.pdbx_description
1 polymer ?
#
loop_
_entity_poly.entity_id
_entity_poly.type
_entity_poly.pdbx_seq_one_letter_code
_entity_poly.pdbx_strand_id
1 'polypeptide(L)'
;NGGHVFPAAISLGTYGAARKRDDQVLRFYSANFEDKGIIEVPLADLKFEKEHNWTNYPKGVLHFLQEAGHVIDKGFDFYVYGNIPNGAGLSSSASLELLTGVVAEYLFDLKLDRLDLVKIGKLTENNFIGVNSGIMDQFAIGMGADQRAIYLDTNSLEYDLVPLDLKDNVVVIMNTNKRRELADSKYNERRAECEKAVEELQAALDIQ
;
A
#
# COMPACT_ATOMS: atom_id res chain seq x y z
N ASN A 1 -12.47 -8.41 -6.24
CA ASN A 1 -13.72 -9.18 -6.23
C ASN A 1 -14.85 -8.53 -7.05
N GLY A 2 -14.59 -7.44 -7.77
CA GLY A 2 -15.55 -6.80 -8.65
C GLY A 2 -16.74 -6.21 -7.89
N GLY A 3 -16.61 -5.04 -7.32
CA GLY A 3 -17.70 -4.40 -6.61
C GLY A 3 -17.38 -2.94 -6.32
N HIS A 4 -18.36 -2.25 -5.78
CA HIS A 4 -18.18 -0.86 -5.38
C HIS A 4 -17.74 -0.76 -3.94
N VAL A 5 -16.84 0.16 -3.66
CA VAL A 5 -16.36 0.49 -2.30
C VAL A 5 -16.48 1.99 -2.06
N PHE A 6 -16.50 2.38 -0.78
CA PHE A 6 -16.69 3.78 -0.38
C PHE A 6 -15.68 4.20 0.69
N PRO A 7 -14.37 4.19 0.38
CA PRO A 7 -13.33 4.60 1.31
C PRO A 7 -13.21 6.13 1.43
N ALA A 8 -12.56 6.56 2.52
CA ALA A 8 -12.12 7.93 2.70
C ALA A 8 -10.71 7.94 3.29
N ALA A 9 -9.88 8.87 2.85
CA ALA A 9 -8.61 9.13 3.49
C ALA A 9 -8.82 9.78 4.87
N ILE A 10 -7.94 9.45 5.81
CA ILE A 10 -7.95 10.02 7.16
C ILE A 10 -6.71 10.88 7.39
N SER A 11 -6.69 11.66 8.47
CA SER A 11 -5.58 12.55 8.82
C SER A 11 -4.34 11.84 9.37
N LEU A 12 -4.45 10.55 9.69
CA LEU A 12 -3.30 9.73 10.05
C LEU A 12 -2.55 9.31 8.78
N GLY A 13 -1.22 9.24 8.86
CA GLY A 13 -0.41 8.95 7.69
C GLY A 13 1.02 8.51 8.00
N THR A 14 1.76 8.29 6.95
CA THR A 14 3.18 7.96 7.00
C THR A 14 3.98 9.14 6.43
N TYR A 15 5.02 9.53 7.14
CA TYR A 15 5.90 10.65 6.81
C TYR A 15 7.29 10.11 6.51
N GLY A 16 8.01 10.77 5.61
CA GLY A 16 9.34 10.34 5.24
C GLY A 16 10.29 11.51 4.98
N ALA A 17 11.56 11.27 5.25
CA ALA A 17 12.64 12.11 4.78
C ALA A 17 13.60 11.24 3.98
N ALA A 18 13.98 11.70 2.79
CA ALA A 18 14.85 10.94 1.92
C ALA A 18 15.98 11.79 1.35
N ARG A 19 17.12 11.14 1.08
CA ARG A 19 18.28 11.77 0.48
C ARG A 19 18.91 10.82 -0.52
N LYS A 20 19.08 11.27 -1.77
CA LYS A 20 19.79 10.53 -2.79
C LYS A 20 21.25 10.29 -2.39
N ARG A 21 21.78 9.14 -2.72
CA ARG A 21 23.17 8.73 -2.47
C ARG A 21 23.96 8.71 -3.79
N ASP A 22 25.27 8.63 -3.70
CA ASP A 22 26.12 8.50 -4.89
C ASP A 22 26.40 7.03 -5.28
N ASP A 23 26.07 6.09 -4.37
CA ASP A 23 26.18 4.66 -4.56
C ASP A 23 24.82 4.02 -4.97
N GLN A 24 24.77 2.68 -5.02
CA GLN A 24 23.58 1.90 -5.33
C GLN A 24 23.06 1.13 -4.10
N VAL A 25 23.14 1.73 -2.91
CA VAL A 25 22.64 1.15 -1.68
C VAL A 25 21.44 1.92 -1.17
N LEU A 26 20.37 1.21 -0.89
CA LEU A 26 19.19 1.72 -0.19
C LEU A 26 19.41 1.54 1.30
N ARG A 27 19.17 2.58 2.10
CA ARG A 27 19.23 2.51 3.56
C ARG A 27 17.92 2.95 4.15
N PHE A 28 17.26 2.03 4.83
CA PHE A 28 15.95 2.23 5.42
C PHE A 28 16.03 2.28 6.93
N TYR A 29 15.36 3.25 7.55
CA TYR A 29 15.17 3.33 8.99
C TYR A 29 13.75 3.79 9.32
N SER A 30 13.11 3.12 10.28
CA SER A 30 11.79 3.49 10.75
C SER A 30 11.79 3.78 12.24
N ALA A 31 11.25 4.94 12.62
CA ALA A 31 11.02 5.28 14.02
C ALA A 31 9.89 4.44 14.67
N ASN A 32 9.11 3.72 13.88
CA ASN A 32 8.11 2.78 14.40
C ASN A 32 8.70 1.39 14.71
N PHE A 33 9.90 1.10 14.21
CA PHE A 33 10.62 -0.19 14.34
C PHE A 33 12.10 0.05 14.67
N GLU A 34 12.36 0.84 15.69
CA GLU A 34 13.73 1.22 16.10
C GLU A 34 14.61 0.02 16.42
N ASP A 35 14.02 -1.07 16.92
CA ASP A 35 14.69 -2.34 17.21
C ASP A 35 15.31 -3.00 15.98
N LYS A 36 14.85 -2.67 14.78
CA LYS A 36 15.40 -3.18 13.52
C LYS A 36 16.64 -2.42 13.05
N GLY A 37 16.87 -1.23 13.59
CA GLY A 37 17.99 -0.37 13.17
C GLY A 37 17.90 0.03 11.70
N ILE A 38 19.07 0.26 11.11
CA ILE A 38 19.20 0.56 9.68
C ILE A 38 19.26 -0.75 8.88
N ILE A 39 18.39 -0.89 7.88
CA ILE A 39 18.39 -2.01 6.95
C ILE A 39 18.98 -1.52 5.63
N GLU A 40 20.06 -2.15 5.19
CA GLU A 40 20.74 -1.84 3.92
C GLU A 40 20.41 -2.89 2.87
N VAL A 41 20.07 -2.42 1.67
CA VAL A 41 19.69 -3.29 0.54
C VAL A 41 20.40 -2.79 -0.72
N PRO A 42 21.14 -3.63 -1.44
CA PRO A 42 21.63 -3.27 -2.77
C PRO A 42 20.46 -3.02 -3.73
N LEU A 43 20.52 -1.92 -4.47
CA LEU A 43 19.47 -1.56 -5.44
C LEU A 43 19.28 -2.64 -6.53
N ALA A 44 20.34 -3.39 -6.82
CA ALA A 44 20.30 -4.49 -7.80
C ALA A 44 19.64 -5.79 -7.26
N ASP A 45 19.31 -5.87 -5.96
CA ASP A 45 18.78 -7.08 -5.31
C ASP A 45 17.49 -6.78 -4.55
N LEU A 46 16.49 -6.30 -5.27
CA LEU A 46 15.15 -6.00 -4.74
C LEU A 46 14.28 -7.27 -4.71
N LYS A 47 14.60 -8.22 -3.85
CA LYS A 47 13.80 -9.43 -3.61
C LYS A 47 13.15 -9.41 -2.23
N PHE A 48 12.07 -10.17 -2.07
CA PHE A 48 11.46 -10.35 -0.75
C PHE A 48 12.41 -11.13 0.17
N GLU A 49 12.63 -10.60 1.37
CA GLU A 49 13.37 -11.25 2.44
C GLU A 49 12.62 -11.06 3.76
N LYS A 50 12.29 -12.17 4.42
CA LYS A 50 11.49 -12.13 5.65
C LYS A 50 12.16 -11.29 6.75
N GLU A 51 13.46 -11.34 6.84
CA GLU A 51 14.28 -10.61 7.82
C GLU A 51 14.22 -9.10 7.63
N HIS A 52 13.99 -8.64 6.41
CA HIS A 52 13.85 -7.24 6.05
C HIS A 52 12.52 -6.62 6.50
N ASN A 53 11.59 -7.43 7.03
CA ASN A 53 10.35 -7.00 7.66
C ASN A 53 9.61 -5.93 6.83
N TRP A 54 9.33 -4.75 7.42
CA TRP A 54 8.61 -3.65 6.80
C TRP A 54 9.27 -3.08 5.53
N THR A 55 10.59 -3.22 5.37
CA THR A 55 11.29 -2.71 4.19
C THR A 55 10.97 -3.47 2.91
N ASN A 56 10.31 -4.63 3.01
CA ASN A 56 9.81 -5.33 1.83
C ASN A 56 8.78 -4.52 1.05
N TYR A 57 8.00 -3.64 1.69
CA TYR A 57 7.06 -2.76 0.99
C TYR A 57 7.78 -1.73 0.10
N PRO A 58 8.71 -0.90 0.62
CA PRO A 58 9.51 -0.02 -0.24
C PRO A 58 10.27 -0.78 -1.33
N LYS A 59 10.86 -1.94 -1.02
CA LYS A 59 11.55 -2.77 -2.02
C LYS A 59 10.63 -3.19 -3.17
N GLY A 60 9.42 -3.66 -2.84
CA GLY A 60 8.44 -4.05 -3.85
C GLY A 60 8.00 -2.89 -4.74
N VAL A 61 7.76 -1.71 -4.17
CA VAL A 61 7.42 -0.51 -4.95
C VAL A 61 8.55 -0.14 -5.91
N LEU A 62 9.81 -0.11 -5.43
CA LEU A 62 10.97 0.20 -6.29
C LEU A 62 11.18 -0.85 -7.38
N HIS A 63 10.98 -2.13 -7.05
CA HIS A 63 11.03 -3.24 -8.00
C HIS A 63 10.03 -3.05 -9.15
N PHE A 64 8.76 -2.81 -8.84
CA PHE A 64 7.73 -2.62 -9.86
C PHE A 64 7.85 -1.29 -10.62
N LEU A 65 8.40 -0.24 -10.00
CA LEU A 65 8.76 0.97 -10.73
C LEU A 65 9.84 0.69 -11.78
N GLN A 66 10.87 -0.09 -11.45
CA GLN A 66 11.92 -0.48 -12.41
C GLN A 66 11.34 -1.39 -13.50
N GLU A 67 10.48 -2.35 -13.19
CA GLU A 67 9.79 -3.19 -14.18
C GLU A 67 8.90 -2.38 -15.13
N ALA A 68 8.28 -1.30 -14.64
CA ALA A 68 7.53 -0.36 -15.45
C ALA A 68 8.42 0.54 -16.33
N GLY A 69 9.74 0.40 -16.26
CA GLY A 69 10.71 1.13 -17.08
C GLY A 69 11.19 2.44 -16.48
N HIS A 70 10.87 2.74 -15.22
CA HIS A 70 11.38 3.94 -14.55
C HIS A 70 12.83 3.73 -14.12
N VAL A 71 13.67 4.74 -14.39
CA VAL A 71 15.11 4.67 -14.10
C VAL A 71 15.37 5.09 -12.66
N ILE A 72 15.76 4.14 -11.83
CA ILE A 72 16.24 4.34 -10.47
C ILE A 72 17.67 3.83 -10.44
N ASP A 73 18.64 4.72 -10.63
CA ASP A 73 20.05 4.38 -10.88
C ASP A 73 20.97 4.60 -9.67
N LYS A 74 20.46 5.18 -8.62
CA LYS A 74 21.16 5.47 -7.37
C LYS A 74 20.39 4.98 -6.17
N GLY A 75 21.11 4.67 -5.08
CA GLY A 75 20.53 4.45 -3.79
C GLY A 75 20.04 5.73 -3.12
N PHE A 76 19.35 5.56 -2.01
CA PHE A 76 18.95 6.69 -1.15
C PHE A 76 18.82 6.25 0.29
N ASP A 77 19.01 7.20 1.20
CA ASP A 77 18.64 7.06 2.62
C ASP A 77 17.15 7.39 2.75
N PHE A 78 16.40 6.58 3.49
CA PHE A 78 14.98 6.78 3.71
C PHE A 78 14.62 6.58 5.18
N TYR A 79 14.31 7.67 5.85
CA TYR A 79 13.74 7.69 7.20
C TYR A 79 12.22 7.73 7.12
N VAL A 80 11.55 6.89 7.91
CA VAL A 80 10.09 6.76 7.92
C VAL A 80 9.55 6.87 9.34
N TYR A 81 8.46 7.61 9.50
CA TYR A 81 7.64 7.66 10.70
C TYR A 81 6.16 7.62 10.33
N GLY A 82 5.38 6.76 10.95
CA GLY A 82 3.93 6.70 10.80
C GLY A 82 3.20 6.95 12.12
N ASN A 83 2.14 7.75 12.10
CA ASN A 83 1.23 7.90 13.24
C ASN A 83 -0.04 7.02 13.11
N ILE A 84 -0.10 6.19 12.07
CA ILE A 84 -1.11 5.13 11.94
C ILE A 84 -0.76 4.02 12.93
N PRO A 85 -1.68 3.63 13.84
CA PRO A 85 -1.41 2.54 14.78
C PRO A 85 -1.10 1.24 14.05
N ASN A 86 0.04 0.63 14.38
CA ASN A 86 0.48 -0.61 13.74
C ASN A 86 -0.51 -1.75 13.98
N GLY A 87 -0.89 -2.46 12.91
CA GLY A 87 -1.80 -3.60 12.98
C GLY A 87 -3.26 -3.26 13.28
N ALA A 88 -3.65 -1.98 13.21
CA ALA A 88 -5.01 -1.52 13.44
C ALA A 88 -5.96 -1.72 12.24
N GLY A 89 -5.45 -2.18 11.10
CA GLY A 89 -6.24 -2.32 9.88
C GLY A 89 -6.56 -0.98 9.19
N LEU A 90 -5.70 0.01 9.38
CA LEU A 90 -5.82 1.35 8.81
C LEU A 90 -4.82 1.59 7.67
N SER A 91 -4.50 0.55 6.91
CA SER A 91 -3.75 0.63 5.65
C SER A 91 -2.35 1.24 5.77
N SER A 92 -1.62 0.95 6.87
CA SER A 92 -0.26 1.46 7.06
C SER A 92 0.72 0.98 5.98
N SER A 93 0.53 -0.23 5.42
CA SER A 93 1.31 -0.76 4.30
C SER A 93 1.11 0.08 3.05
N ALA A 94 -0.13 0.27 2.62
CA ALA A 94 -0.47 1.09 1.46
C ALA A 94 0.04 2.54 1.61
N SER A 95 -0.04 3.11 2.82
CA SER A 95 0.50 4.45 3.10
C SER A 95 2.02 4.52 2.89
N LEU A 96 2.76 3.49 3.30
CA LEU A 96 4.20 3.40 3.08
C LEU A 96 4.55 3.17 1.60
N GLU A 97 3.77 2.35 0.91
CA GLU A 97 3.93 2.10 -0.53
C GLU A 97 3.79 3.37 -1.35
N LEU A 98 2.71 4.11 -1.14
CA LEU A 98 2.45 5.37 -1.85
C LEU A 98 3.52 6.42 -1.50
N LEU A 99 3.90 6.55 -0.23
CA LEU A 99 4.99 7.44 0.17
C LEU A 99 6.30 7.08 -0.54
N THR A 100 6.64 5.79 -0.64
CA THR A 100 7.86 5.34 -1.33
C THR A 100 7.84 5.73 -2.81
N GLY A 101 6.72 5.57 -3.49
CA GLY A 101 6.58 6.00 -4.87
C GLY A 101 6.74 7.50 -5.06
N VAL A 102 6.13 8.31 -4.18
CA VAL A 102 6.29 9.77 -4.19
C VAL A 102 7.74 10.19 -3.93
N VAL A 103 8.43 9.50 -3.00
CA VAL A 103 9.86 9.74 -2.75
C VAL A 103 10.70 9.40 -3.98
N ALA A 104 10.44 8.26 -4.63
CA ALA A 104 11.14 7.88 -5.85
C ALA A 104 10.87 8.88 -6.98
N GLU A 105 9.62 9.30 -7.17
CA GLU A 105 9.22 10.34 -8.13
C GLU A 105 10.05 11.61 -7.96
N TYR A 106 10.15 12.12 -6.72
CA TYR A 106 10.88 13.33 -6.42
C TYR A 106 12.41 13.17 -6.59
N LEU A 107 12.98 12.07 -6.06
CA LEU A 107 14.43 11.87 -6.10
C LEU A 107 14.99 11.60 -7.49
N PHE A 108 14.21 10.99 -8.37
CA PHE A 108 14.64 10.55 -9.69
C PHE A 108 13.95 11.29 -10.84
N ASP A 109 13.18 12.35 -10.51
CA ASP A 109 12.43 13.15 -11.49
C ASP A 109 11.53 12.26 -12.39
N LEU A 110 10.89 11.26 -11.77
CA LEU A 110 9.98 10.38 -12.48
C LEU A 110 8.66 11.13 -12.72
N LYS A 111 8.01 10.82 -13.84
CA LYS A 111 6.66 11.32 -14.12
C LYS A 111 5.68 10.17 -13.91
N LEU A 112 5.18 10.08 -12.69
CA LEU A 112 4.25 9.03 -12.30
C LEU A 112 2.81 9.56 -12.34
N ASP A 113 1.93 8.85 -13.05
CA ASP A 113 0.51 9.04 -12.84
C ASP A 113 0.12 8.48 -11.46
N ARG A 114 -0.75 9.19 -10.76
CA ARG A 114 -1.15 8.78 -9.40
C ARG A 114 -1.87 7.43 -9.38
N LEU A 115 -2.68 7.15 -10.40
CA LEU A 115 -3.38 5.88 -10.53
C LEU A 115 -2.40 4.73 -10.82
N ASP A 116 -1.33 4.98 -11.59
CA ASP A 116 -0.32 3.96 -11.84
C ASP A 116 0.47 3.65 -10.56
N LEU A 117 0.76 4.65 -9.73
CA LEU A 117 1.36 4.43 -8.43
C LEU A 117 0.44 3.60 -7.50
N VAL A 118 -0.87 3.86 -7.51
CA VAL A 118 -1.87 3.05 -6.80
C VAL A 118 -1.84 1.59 -7.25
N LYS A 119 -1.75 1.35 -8.57
CA LYS A 119 -1.63 -0.01 -9.13
C LYS A 119 -0.31 -0.69 -8.73
N ILE A 120 0.80 0.05 -8.70
CA ILE A 120 2.11 -0.44 -8.24
C ILE A 120 2.04 -0.85 -6.76
N GLY A 121 1.40 -0.07 -5.89
CA GLY A 121 1.16 -0.45 -4.50
C GLY A 121 0.40 -1.77 -4.39
N LYS A 122 -0.71 -1.93 -5.13
CA LYS A 122 -1.43 -3.20 -5.19
C LYS A 122 -0.55 -4.37 -5.67
N LEU A 123 0.24 -4.17 -6.73
CA LEU A 123 1.16 -5.19 -7.23
C LEU A 123 2.19 -5.57 -6.17
N THR A 124 2.68 -4.59 -5.41
CA THR A 124 3.61 -4.83 -4.30
C THR A 124 2.99 -5.77 -3.26
N GLU A 125 1.78 -5.50 -2.78
CA GLU A 125 1.13 -6.41 -1.83
C GLU A 125 0.89 -7.81 -2.42
N ASN A 126 0.37 -7.88 -3.64
CA ASN A 126 -0.06 -9.14 -4.22
C ASN A 126 1.11 -10.01 -4.67
N ASN A 127 2.07 -9.45 -5.40
CA ASN A 127 3.08 -10.21 -6.11
C ASN A 127 4.45 -10.21 -5.41
N PHE A 128 4.72 -9.20 -4.57
CA PHE A 128 5.99 -9.13 -3.84
C PHE A 128 5.86 -9.60 -2.39
N ILE A 129 4.80 -9.17 -1.70
CA ILE A 129 4.51 -9.57 -0.30
C ILE A 129 3.73 -10.89 -0.25
N GLY A 130 2.87 -11.18 -1.24
CA GLY A 130 2.07 -12.40 -1.33
C GLY A 130 0.72 -12.31 -0.61
N VAL A 131 0.18 -11.12 -0.40
CA VAL A 131 -1.16 -10.88 0.16
C VAL A 131 -2.11 -10.51 -0.97
N ASN A 132 -3.12 -11.32 -1.26
CA ASN A 132 -4.09 -11.11 -2.34
C ASN A 132 -5.13 -10.02 -2.01
N SER A 133 -4.65 -8.83 -1.59
CA SER A 133 -5.49 -7.68 -1.26
C SER A 133 -6.18 -7.07 -2.48
N GLY A 134 -7.28 -6.36 -2.24
CA GLY A 134 -7.91 -5.49 -3.23
C GLY A 134 -7.15 -4.16 -3.38
N ILE A 135 -7.63 -3.28 -4.25
CA ILE A 135 -6.99 -1.99 -4.55
C ILE A 135 -7.45 -0.85 -3.62
N MET A 136 -8.45 -1.10 -2.77
CA MET A 136 -9.16 -0.06 -2.02
C MET A 136 -8.23 0.82 -1.17
N ASP A 137 -7.29 0.22 -0.47
CA ASP A 137 -6.41 0.91 0.47
C ASP A 137 -5.46 1.86 -0.25
N GLN A 138 -4.78 1.38 -1.28
CA GLN A 138 -3.89 2.20 -2.11
C GLN A 138 -4.68 3.30 -2.83
N PHE A 139 -5.90 2.97 -3.28
CA PHE A 139 -6.75 3.94 -3.96
C PHE A 139 -7.21 5.05 -3.01
N ALA A 140 -7.64 4.71 -1.79
CA ALA A 140 -8.04 5.68 -0.78
C ALA A 140 -6.93 6.68 -0.45
N ILE A 141 -5.68 6.19 -0.33
CA ILE A 141 -4.52 7.01 -0.01
C ILE A 141 -4.05 7.83 -1.22
N GLY A 142 -4.00 7.22 -2.40
CA GLY A 142 -3.48 7.86 -3.60
C GLY A 142 -4.43 8.90 -4.21
N MET A 143 -5.75 8.66 -4.13
CA MET A 143 -6.79 9.47 -4.79
C MET A 143 -7.66 10.24 -3.80
N GLY A 144 -7.41 10.11 -2.51
CA GLY A 144 -8.17 10.81 -1.46
C GLY A 144 -8.09 12.33 -1.58
N ALA A 145 -9.18 13.01 -1.24
CA ALA A 145 -9.28 14.46 -1.23
C ALA A 145 -9.89 14.95 0.08
N ASP A 146 -9.56 16.19 0.46
CA ASP A 146 -10.07 16.79 1.68
C ASP A 146 -11.60 16.86 1.68
N GLN A 147 -12.22 16.45 2.80
CA GLN A 147 -13.67 16.41 3.00
C GLN A 147 -14.43 15.61 1.92
N ARG A 148 -13.80 14.59 1.36
CA ARG A 148 -14.39 13.72 0.33
C ARG A 148 -14.22 12.26 0.70
N ALA A 149 -15.25 11.47 0.40
CA ALA A 149 -15.13 10.02 0.25
C ALA A 149 -15.04 9.67 -1.24
N ILE A 150 -14.57 8.47 -1.53
CA ILE A 150 -14.40 7.99 -2.90
C ILE A 150 -15.45 6.90 -3.14
N TYR A 151 -16.35 7.09 -4.11
CA TYR A 151 -17.20 6.03 -4.61
C TYR A 151 -16.49 5.37 -5.79
N LEU A 152 -15.98 4.17 -5.61
CA LEU A 152 -15.09 3.49 -6.54
C LEU A 152 -15.69 2.17 -7.02
N ASP A 153 -15.76 1.97 -8.33
CA ASP A 153 -15.89 0.65 -8.95
C ASP A 153 -14.50 -0.01 -9.03
N THR A 154 -14.31 -1.09 -8.31
CA THR A 154 -13.01 -1.77 -8.26
C THR A 154 -12.68 -2.58 -9.52
N ASN A 155 -13.60 -2.75 -10.46
CA ASN A 155 -13.36 -3.39 -11.75
C ASN A 155 -12.83 -2.41 -12.80
N SER A 156 -13.59 -1.33 -13.02
CA SER A 156 -13.24 -0.31 -14.02
C SER A 156 -12.23 0.71 -13.52
N LEU A 157 -12.11 0.87 -12.20
CA LEU A 157 -11.41 1.95 -11.50
C LEU A 157 -12.03 3.33 -11.78
N GLU A 158 -13.23 3.39 -12.28
CA GLU A 158 -14.01 4.63 -12.34
C GLU A 158 -14.42 5.03 -10.93
N TYR A 159 -14.32 6.32 -10.63
CA TYR A 159 -14.63 6.82 -9.30
C TYR A 159 -15.20 8.22 -9.29
N ASP A 160 -15.98 8.51 -8.25
CA ASP A 160 -16.50 9.84 -7.94
C ASP A 160 -16.03 10.29 -6.55
N LEU A 161 -15.68 11.58 -6.44
CA LEU A 161 -15.40 12.21 -5.15
C LEU A 161 -16.69 12.78 -4.56
N VAL A 162 -17.21 12.10 -3.55
CA VAL A 162 -18.47 12.42 -2.90
C VAL A 162 -18.21 13.29 -1.66
N PRO A 163 -18.95 14.40 -1.43
CA PRO A 163 -18.81 15.19 -0.22
C PRO A 163 -19.00 14.34 1.05
N LEU A 164 -18.07 14.44 2.00
CA LEU A 164 -18.12 13.80 3.30
C LEU A 164 -18.33 14.88 4.39
N ASP A 165 -19.58 15.26 4.61
CA ASP A 165 -19.95 16.22 5.64
C ASP A 165 -20.49 15.47 6.87
N LEU A 166 -19.68 15.35 7.90
CA LEU A 166 -20.05 14.67 9.15
C LEU A 166 -20.88 15.55 10.08
N LYS A 167 -21.00 16.85 9.80
CA LYS A 167 -21.67 17.83 10.69
C LYS A 167 -21.19 17.70 12.14
N ASP A 168 -22.11 17.43 13.06
CA ASP A 168 -21.83 17.25 14.48
C ASP A 168 -21.40 15.80 14.85
N ASN A 169 -21.20 14.93 13.85
CA ASN A 169 -20.80 13.55 14.08
C ASN A 169 -19.29 13.40 13.93
N VAL A 170 -18.75 12.36 14.57
CA VAL A 170 -17.34 11.98 14.46
C VAL A 170 -17.21 10.50 14.09
N VAL A 171 -16.16 10.15 13.38
CA VAL A 171 -15.78 8.76 13.15
C VAL A 171 -14.87 8.30 14.28
N VAL A 172 -15.27 7.24 14.99
CA VAL A 172 -14.48 6.64 16.07
C VAL A 172 -13.89 5.33 15.58
N ILE A 173 -12.56 5.24 15.61
CA ILE A 173 -11.82 4.04 15.24
C ILE A 173 -11.36 3.35 16.53
N MET A 174 -11.88 2.15 16.79
CA MET A 174 -11.54 1.37 17.97
C MET A 174 -10.54 0.28 17.62
N ASN A 175 -9.30 0.42 18.11
CA ASN A 175 -8.28 -0.62 17.95
C ASN A 175 -8.36 -1.64 19.08
N THR A 176 -8.56 -2.92 18.75
CA THR A 176 -8.61 -4.03 19.73
C THR A 176 -7.22 -4.42 20.25
N ASN A 177 -6.14 -3.80 19.74
CA ASN A 177 -4.74 -4.11 20.02
C ASN A 177 -4.33 -5.57 19.76
N LYS A 178 -5.14 -6.33 19.01
CA LYS A 178 -4.72 -7.63 18.52
C LYS A 178 -3.78 -7.45 17.35
N ARG A 179 -2.51 -7.73 17.57
CA ARG A 179 -1.49 -7.64 16.50
C ARG A 179 -1.84 -8.59 15.36
N ARG A 180 -1.77 -8.07 14.14
CA ARG A 180 -1.84 -8.85 12.90
C ARG A 180 -0.42 -8.98 12.36
N GLU A 181 -0.03 -10.19 11.98
CA GLU A 181 1.24 -10.43 11.29
C GLU A 181 1.10 -10.11 9.80
N LEU A 182 2.20 -9.69 9.17
CA LEU A 182 2.32 -9.16 7.80
C LEU A 182 1.80 -10.08 6.68
N ALA A 183 1.73 -11.36 6.87
CA ALA A 183 1.18 -12.33 5.94
C ALA A 183 0.17 -13.19 6.69
N ASP A 184 -0.91 -12.57 7.18
CA ASP A 184 -1.95 -13.37 7.79
C ASP A 184 -2.55 -14.27 6.70
N SER A 185 -2.13 -15.54 6.72
CA SER A 185 -2.62 -16.61 5.85
C SER A 185 -4.15 -16.64 5.76
N LYS A 186 -4.81 -16.07 6.77
CA LYS A 186 -6.26 -15.92 6.86
C LYS A 186 -6.88 -15.03 5.78
N TYR A 187 -6.18 -13.96 5.33
CA TYR A 187 -6.73 -13.10 4.29
C TYR A 187 -6.84 -13.86 2.96
N ASN A 188 -5.77 -14.54 2.55
CA ASN A 188 -5.75 -15.34 1.33
C ASN A 188 -6.75 -16.52 1.41
N GLU A 189 -6.85 -17.16 2.59
CA GLU A 189 -7.83 -18.21 2.86
C GLU A 189 -9.27 -17.70 2.70
N ARG A 190 -9.60 -16.55 3.31
CA ARG A 190 -10.93 -15.94 3.19
C ARG A 190 -11.27 -15.54 1.77
N ARG A 191 -10.29 -15.02 1.04
CA ARG A 191 -10.48 -14.69 -0.37
C ARG A 191 -10.79 -15.93 -1.20
N ALA A 192 -10.03 -17.01 -1.04
CA ALA A 192 -10.26 -18.27 -1.74
C ALA A 192 -11.65 -18.87 -1.41
N GLU A 193 -12.10 -18.78 -0.16
CA GLU A 193 -13.45 -19.19 0.25
C GLU A 193 -14.55 -18.36 -0.46
N CYS A 194 -14.36 -17.04 -0.59
CA CYS A 194 -15.31 -16.19 -1.32
C CYS A 194 -15.34 -16.53 -2.81
N GLU A 195 -14.18 -16.75 -3.43
CA GLU A 195 -14.08 -17.13 -4.84
C GLU A 195 -14.77 -18.48 -5.09
N LYS A 196 -14.54 -19.45 -4.23
CA LYS A 196 -15.20 -20.76 -4.29
C LYS A 196 -16.71 -20.65 -4.12
N ALA A 197 -17.18 -19.82 -3.19
CA ALA A 197 -18.62 -19.60 -3.00
C ALA A 197 -19.29 -19.00 -4.24
N VAL A 198 -18.60 -18.08 -4.94
CA VAL A 198 -19.10 -17.52 -6.21
C VAL A 198 -19.18 -18.61 -7.28
N GLU A 199 -18.15 -19.43 -7.45
CA GLU A 199 -18.13 -20.54 -8.41
C GLU A 199 -19.28 -21.53 -8.14
N GLU A 200 -19.49 -21.91 -6.89
CA GLU A 200 -20.59 -22.83 -6.50
C GLU A 200 -21.97 -22.23 -6.77
N LEU A 201 -22.16 -20.94 -6.48
CA LEU A 201 -23.43 -20.24 -6.75
C LEU A 201 -23.67 -20.08 -8.25
N GLN A 202 -22.66 -19.71 -9.03
CA GLN A 202 -22.76 -19.62 -10.48
C GLN A 202 -23.16 -20.95 -11.11
N ALA A 203 -22.51 -22.05 -10.68
CA ALA A 203 -22.84 -23.39 -11.16
C ALA A 203 -24.25 -23.84 -10.76
N ALA A 204 -24.71 -23.51 -9.54
CA ALA A 204 -26.03 -23.91 -9.04
C ALA A 204 -27.18 -23.08 -9.66
N LEU A 205 -26.93 -21.83 -10.02
CA LEU A 205 -27.94 -20.89 -10.53
C LEU A 205 -27.88 -20.70 -12.05
N ASP A 206 -26.93 -21.35 -12.72
CA ASP A 206 -26.66 -21.20 -14.17
C ASP A 206 -26.54 -19.73 -14.61
N ILE A 207 -25.83 -18.93 -13.79
CA ILE A 207 -25.53 -17.52 -14.03
C ILE A 207 -24.03 -17.32 -14.28
N GLN A 208 -23.71 -16.27 -15.06
CA GLN A 208 -22.32 -15.87 -15.35
C GLN A 208 -21.83 -14.76 -14.42
#